data_68a6e9008a3d8d7bef9f497c1b7b42c0
#
_entry.id   68a6e9008a3d8d7bef9f497c1b7b42c0
#
_cell.length_a   1.000
_cell.length_b   1.000
_cell.length_c   1.000
_cell.angle_alpha   90.00
_cell.angle_beta   90.00
_cell.angle_gamma   90.00
#
_symmetry.space_group_name_H-M   'P 1'
#
loop_
_entity.id
_entity.type
_entity.pdbx_description
1 polymer ?
#
loop_
_entity_poly.entity_id
_entity_poly.type
_entity_poly.pdbx_seq_one_letter_code
_entity_poly.pdbx_strand_id
1 'polypeptide(L)'
;MKPLELSNLEIAYLCRELALLLHAGIDEANGLYLMAEEASDRQMQTLLHTMARQMDDGCFLSDAFRQAGCFPAYITGLLRVGEAAGKTEEALNALHAYYENKEQMERQIISAMTYPAVLLVLMLIVIVILLSQVLPVFNDIYASLGGRLSGVAGGLLLLGQILDRCMPVLFGILAITALFFAGFYLHRGFRKTVTGFWSRRWGDRGIARKLNNARFSQALAMGFGSGMQLEESVELASLLLQDSPGALRRCEACREQLLQGGSLTDALGSNDLLTNAACRLLTLGMRGGSSDSVMEEIAERMQQDAQQAIEAAVSGVEPALILVTSGLVGVILLSVMLPLMNIMSAIG
;
A
#
# COMPACT_ATOMS: atom_id res chain seq x y z
N MET A 1 -8.83 14.68 -23.74
CA MET A 1 -8.08 15.21 -22.57
C MET A 1 -7.70 14.02 -21.71
N LYS A 2 -6.47 13.93 -21.18
CA LYS A 2 -6.17 12.93 -20.15
C LYS A 2 -7.06 13.23 -18.94
N PRO A 3 -7.70 12.22 -18.35
CA PRO A 3 -8.44 12.45 -17.11
C PRO A 3 -7.48 13.02 -16.05
N LEU A 4 -7.91 14.05 -15.35
CA LEU A 4 -7.15 14.63 -14.25
C LEU A 4 -7.03 13.57 -13.16
N GLU A 5 -5.81 13.12 -12.86
CA GLU A 5 -5.56 12.17 -11.77
C GLU A 5 -5.13 12.93 -10.52
N LEU A 6 -6.05 13.12 -9.60
CA LEU A 6 -5.77 13.75 -8.31
C LEU A 6 -5.01 12.80 -7.38
N SER A 7 -4.02 13.35 -6.67
CA SER A 7 -3.34 12.64 -5.59
C SER A 7 -4.20 12.60 -4.32
N ASN A 8 -3.91 11.64 -3.42
CA ASN A 8 -4.60 11.61 -2.13
C ASN A 8 -4.48 12.94 -1.37
N LEU A 9 -3.31 13.58 -1.46
CA LEU A 9 -3.04 14.85 -0.78
C LEU A 9 -3.87 16.00 -1.37
N GLU A 10 -3.99 16.08 -2.71
CA GLU A 10 -4.82 17.09 -3.38
C GLU A 10 -6.29 16.93 -3.01
N ILE A 11 -6.79 15.69 -2.94
CA ILE A 11 -8.14 15.40 -2.47
C ILE A 11 -8.31 15.80 -1.01
N ALA A 12 -7.35 15.47 -0.15
CA ALA A 12 -7.40 15.81 1.27
C ALA A 12 -7.46 17.34 1.47
N TYR A 13 -6.62 18.10 0.77
CA TYR A 13 -6.64 19.57 0.83
C TYR A 13 -7.93 20.15 0.31
N LEU A 14 -8.42 19.68 -0.85
CA LEU A 14 -9.68 20.14 -1.42
C LEU A 14 -10.84 19.95 -0.43
N CYS A 15 -10.95 18.78 0.19
CA CYS A 15 -11.97 18.51 1.20
C CYS A 15 -11.80 19.42 2.44
N ARG A 16 -10.54 19.63 2.88
CA ARG A 16 -10.26 20.48 4.05
C ARG A 16 -10.63 21.95 3.82
N GLU A 17 -10.19 22.51 2.69
CA GLU A 17 -10.47 23.90 2.33
C GLU A 17 -11.96 24.14 2.22
N LEU A 18 -12.67 23.25 1.51
CA LEU A 18 -14.12 23.36 1.37
C LEU A 18 -14.84 23.25 2.73
N ALA A 19 -14.41 22.33 3.61
CA ALA A 19 -14.96 22.22 4.96
C ALA A 19 -14.75 23.49 5.79
N LEU A 20 -13.58 24.13 5.68
CA LEU A 20 -13.28 25.40 6.37
C LEU A 20 -14.14 26.56 5.85
N LEU A 21 -14.38 26.61 4.54
CA LEU A 21 -15.24 27.63 3.94
C LEU A 21 -16.70 27.45 4.39
N LEU A 22 -17.20 26.22 4.43
CA LEU A 22 -18.53 25.91 4.98
C LEU A 22 -18.63 26.29 6.46
N HIS A 23 -17.61 25.97 7.25
CA HIS A 23 -17.53 26.37 8.67
C HIS A 23 -17.56 27.89 8.85
N ALA A 24 -16.99 28.63 7.91
CA ALA A 24 -17.04 30.09 7.86
C ALA A 24 -18.39 30.65 7.38
N GLY A 25 -19.35 29.77 7.04
CA GLY A 25 -20.69 30.19 6.55
C GLY A 25 -20.74 30.49 5.04
N ILE A 26 -19.70 30.12 4.28
CA ILE A 26 -19.70 30.25 2.81
C ILE A 26 -20.35 28.98 2.25
N ASP A 27 -21.30 29.13 1.35
CA ASP A 27 -21.94 27.97 0.71
C ASP A 27 -20.99 27.20 -0.21
N GLU A 28 -21.36 25.97 -0.55
CA GLU A 28 -20.50 25.05 -1.32
C GLU A 28 -20.12 25.61 -2.69
N ALA A 29 -21.06 26.26 -3.42
CA ALA A 29 -20.80 26.78 -4.75
C ALA A 29 -19.81 27.95 -4.71
N ASN A 30 -20.03 28.92 -3.81
CA ASN A 30 -19.13 30.06 -3.60
C ASN A 30 -17.74 29.56 -3.07
N GLY A 31 -17.73 28.55 -2.21
CA GLY A 31 -16.50 27.91 -1.75
C GLY A 31 -15.66 27.36 -2.91
N LEU A 32 -16.29 26.65 -3.84
CA LEU A 32 -15.61 26.12 -5.03
C LEU A 32 -15.12 27.25 -5.97
N TYR A 33 -15.85 28.35 -6.10
CA TYR A 33 -15.38 29.52 -6.87
C TYR A 33 -14.13 30.14 -6.26
N LEU A 34 -14.13 30.38 -4.94
CA LEU A 34 -12.95 30.92 -4.23
C LEU A 34 -11.73 30.03 -4.40
N MET A 35 -11.90 28.72 -4.21
CA MET A 35 -10.82 27.76 -4.41
C MET A 35 -10.33 27.73 -5.87
N ALA A 36 -11.21 27.95 -6.84
CA ALA A 36 -10.84 28.03 -8.25
C ALA A 36 -9.97 29.26 -8.56
N GLU A 37 -10.24 30.40 -7.92
CA GLU A 37 -9.45 31.64 -8.08
C GLU A 37 -8.03 31.49 -7.50
N GLU A 38 -7.87 30.70 -6.43
CA GLU A 38 -6.57 30.44 -5.79
C GLU A 38 -5.79 29.30 -6.45
N ALA A 39 -6.43 28.48 -7.28
CA ALA A 39 -5.81 27.31 -7.90
C ALA A 39 -4.70 27.71 -8.89
N SER A 40 -3.46 27.24 -8.61
CA SER A 40 -2.30 27.49 -9.49
C SER A 40 -2.32 26.68 -10.79
N ASP A 41 -3.00 25.53 -10.78
CA ASP A 41 -3.14 24.67 -11.96
C ASP A 41 -4.41 25.00 -12.74
N ARG A 42 -4.25 25.29 -14.02
CA ARG A 42 -5.36 25.63 -14.93
C ARG A 42 -6.39 24.51 -15.09
N GLN A 43 -5.97 23.25 -14.94
CA GLN A 43 -6.90 22.12 -15.03
C GLN A 43 -7.77 22.04 -13.76
N MET A 44 -7.18 22.23 -12.59
CA MET A 44 -7.87 22.29 -11.32
C MET A 44 -8.83 23.49 -11.29
N GLN A 45 -8.38 24.67 -11.72
CA GLN A 45 -9.21 25.87 -11.84
C GLN A 45 -10.46 25.60 -12.69
N THR A 46 -10.28 25.00 -13.88
CA THR A 46 -11.41 24.69 -14.78
C THR A 46 -12.36 23.67 -14.18
N LEU A 47 -11.82 22.66 -13.46
CA LEU A 47 -12.60 21.65 -12.77
C LEU A 47 -13.49 22.28 -11.71
N LEU A 48 -12.90 23.06 -10.79
CA LEU A 48 -13.62 23.71 -9.68
C LEU A 48 -14.68 24.69 -10.19
N HIS A 49 -14.36 25.52 -11.20
CA HIS A 49 -15.35 26.38 -11.85
C HIS A 49 -16.51 25.60 -12.49
N THR A 50 -16.23 24.44 -13.09
CA THR A 50 -17.28 23.61 -13.69
C THR A 50 -18.19 23.03 -12.61
N MET A 51 -17.61 22.54 -11.50
CA MET A 51 -18.36 22.02 -10.36
C MET A 51 -19.22 23.11 -9.71
N ALA A 52 -18.66 24.32 -9.49
CA ALA A 52 -19.38 25.45 -8.93
C ALA A 52 -20.60 25.83 -9.79
N ARG A 53 -20.45 25.93 -11.12
CA ARG A 53 -21.57 26.20 -12.04
C ARG A 53 -22.67 25.13 -11.98
N GLN A 54 -22.27 23.84 -11.89
CA GLN A 54 -23.27 22.77 -11.74
C GLN A 54 -24.09 22.93 -10.46
N MET A 55 -23.47 23.41 -9.39
CA MET A 55 -24.16 23.68 -8.13
C MET A 55 -25.09 24.90 -8.24
N ASP A 56 -24.68 25.98 -8.94
CA ASP A 56 -25.55 27.11 -9.26
C ASP A 56 -26.78 26.67 -10.09
N ASP A 57 -26.63 25.65 -10.94
CA ASP A 57 -27.72 25.04 -11.70
C ASP A 57 -28.59 24.09 -10.84
N GLY A 58 -28.34 23.99 -9.54
CA GLY A 58 -29.10 23.21 -8.56
C GLY A 58 -28.67 21.78 -8.35
N CYS A 59 -27.47 21.40 -8.82
CA CYS A 59 -26.88 20.09 -8.50
C CYS A 59 -26.36 20.05 -7.06
N PHE A 60 -26.44 18.90 -6.42
CA PHE A 60 -25.79 18.64 -5.14
C PHE A 60 -24.26 18.54 -5.31
N LEU A 61 -23.50 18.82 -4.26
CA LEU A 61 -22.05 18.71 -4.24
C LEU A 61 -21.58 17.30 -4.61
N SER A 62 -22.22 16.27 -4.07
CA SER A 62 -21.94 14.86 -4.39
C SER A 62 -22.13 14.54 -5.87
N ASP A 63 -23.12 15.16 -6.53
CA ASP A 63 -23.38 15.00 -7.96
C ASP A 63 -22.34 15.74 -8.81
N ALA A 64 -21.91 16.93 -8.39
CA ALA A 64 -20.84 17.68 -9.03
C ALA A 64 -19.50 16.90 -8.98
N PHE A 65 -19.17 16.33 -7.82
CA PHE A 65 -18.00 15.44 -7.67
C PHE A 65 -18.09 14.19 -8.55
N ARG A 66 -19.27 13.58 -8.65
CA ARG A 66 -19.50 12.41 -9.51
C ARG A 66 -19.35 12.74 -10.99
N GLN A 67 -19.91 13.86 -11.44
CA GLN A 67 -19.86 14.31 -12.84
C GLN A 67 -18.44 14.72 -13.26
N ALA A 68 -17.63 15.23 -12.33
CA ALA A 68 -16.22 15.51 -12.55
C ALA A 68 -15.41 14.29 -12.99
N GLY A 69 -15.81 13.08 -12.58
CA GLY A 69 -15.26 11.80 -13.05
C GLY A 69 -13.81 11.50 -12.64
N CYS A 70 -13.15 12.40 -11.92
CA CYS A 70 -11.78 12.25 -11.43
C CYS A 70 -11.71 11.81 -9.95
N PHE A 71 -12.85 11.82 -9.25
CA PHE A 71 -12.94 11.46 -7.84
C PHE A 71 -13.37 10.00 -7.65
N PRO A 72 -12.79 9.29 -6.64
CA PRO A 72 -13.24 7.95 -6.27
C PRO A 72 -14.71 7.92 -5.81
N ALA A 73 -15.39 6.79 -6.09
CA ALA A 73 -16.80 6.61 -5.74
C ALA A 73 -17.11 6.77 -4.24
N TYR A 74 -16.12 6.51 -3.38
CA TYR A 74 -16.25 6.70 -1.94
C TYR A 74 -16.53 8.16 -1.55
N ILE A 75 -15.84 9.12 -2.20
CA ILE A 75 -16.05 10.55 -1.94
C ILE A 75 -17.50 10.94 -2.24
N THR A 76 -17.98 10.58 -3.42
CA THR A 76 -19.35 10.88 -3.84
C THR A 76 -20.39 10.20 -2.97
N GLY A 77 -20.09 8.99 -2.49
CA GLY A 77 -20.94 8.25 -1.57
C GLY A 77 -21.09 8.95 -0.22
N LEU A 78 -19.96 9.30 0.42
CA LEU A 78 -19.95 9.95 1.73
C LEU A 78 -20.55 11.37 1.67
N LEU A 79 -20.22 12.13 0.62
CA LEU A 79 -20.81 13.46 0.43
C LEU A 79 -22.34 13.39 0.29
N ARG A 80 -22.85 12.46 -0.52
CA ARG A 80 -24.30 12.28 -0.68
C ARG A 80 -25.00 12.02 0.65
N VAL A 81 -24.38 11.24 1.51
CA VAL A 81 -24.93 10.95 2.84
C VAL A 81 -24.86 12.18 3.74
N GLY A 82 -23.70 12.87 3.74
CA GLY A 82 -23.53 14.13 4.49
C GLY A 82 -24.56 15.19 4.09
N GLU A 83 -24.78 15.36 2.79
CA GLU A 83 -25.81 16.29 2.25
C GLU A 83 -27.22 15.91 2.70
N ALA A 84 -27.59 14.62 2.57
CA ALA A 84 -28.91 14.14 2.99
C ALA A 84 -29.17 14.32 4.50
N ALA A 85 -28.11 14.25 5.31
CA ALA A 85 -28.15 14.46 6.76
C ALA A 85 -27.98 15.94 7.18
N GLY A 86 -27.67 16.85 6.27
CA GLY A 86 -27.27 18.23 6.59
C GLY A 86 -25.92 18.34 7.30
N LYS A 87 -25.03 17.38 7.08
CA LYS A 87 -23.72 17.24 7.71
C LYS A 87 -22.58 17.21 6.67
N THR A 88 -22.68 18.08 5.65
CA THR A 88 -21.68 18.14 4.57
C THR A 88 -20.29 18.50 5.09
N GLU A 89 -20.21 19.41 6.07
CA GLU A 89 -18.95 19.80 6.71
C GLU A 89 -18.26 18.61 7.38
N GLU A 90 -19.01 17.83 8.17
CA GLU A 90 -18.48 16.63 8.85
C GLU A 90 -18.02 15.57 7.84
N ALA A 91 -18.78 15.38 6.75
CA ALA A 91 -18.40 14.46 5.68
C ALA A 91 -17.10 14.89 4.99
N LEU A 92 -16.93 16.18 4.71
CA LEU A 92 -15.69 16.72 4.12
C LEU A 92 -14.49 16.58 5.08
N ASN A 93 -14.67 16.88 6.37
CA ASN A 93 -13.63 16.68 7.38
C ASN A 93 -13.23 15.19 7.51
N ALA A 94 -14.21 14.28 7.46
CA ALA A 94 -13.96 12.83 7.46
C ALA A 94 -13.18 12.39 6.20
N LEU A 95 -13.52 12.91 5.02
CA LEU A 95 -12.80 12.67 3.77
C LEU A 95 -11.36 13.19 3.84
N HIS A 96 -11.17 14.41 4.36
CA HIS A 96 -9.84 14.96 4.59
C HIS A 96 -8.99 14.02 5.44
N ALA A 97 -9.47 13.64 6.64
CA ALA A 97 -8.77 12.76 7.56
C ALA A 97 -8.44 11.39 6.91
N TYR A 98 -9.38 10.83 6.16
CA TYR A 98 -9.17 9.57 5.44
C TYR A 98 -8.04 9.66 4.40
N TYR A 99 -8.08 10.68 3.52
CA TYR A 99 -7.10 10.81 2.45
C TYR A 99 -5.73 11.24 2.95
N GLU A 100 -5.66 12.03 4.03
CA GLU A 100 -4.42 12.36 4.72
C GLU A 100 -3.78 11.11 5.35
N ASN A 101 -4.54 10.33 6.10
CA ASN A 101 -4.08 9.06 6.68
C ASN A 101 -3.62 8.06 5.60
N LYS A 102 -4.36 7.97 4.49
CA LYS A 102 -4.01 7.13 3.36
C LYS A 102 -2.68 7.54 2.73
N GLU A 103 -2.45 8.83 2.54
CA GLU A 103 -1.18 9.36 2.02
C GLU A 103 -0.02 9.11 2.98
N GLN A 104 -0.21 9.33 4.28
CA GLN A 104 0.80 9.04 5.30
C GLN A 104 1.18 7.56 5.29
N MET A 105 0.22 6.66 5.23
CA MET A 105 0.46 5.22 5.15
C MET A 105 1.23 4.84 3.87
N GLU A 106 0.86 5.40 2.71
CA GLU A 106 1.58 5.16 1.45
C GLU A 106 3.03 5.65 1.52
N ARG A 107 3.29 6.80 2.13
CA ARG A 107 4.64 7.33 2.33
C ARG A 107 5.46 6.47 3.30
N GLN A 108 4.85 5.99 4.38
CA GLN A 108 5.51 5.10 5.33
C GLN A 108 5.95 3.79 4.67
N ILE A 109 5.07 3.17 3.85
CA ILE A 109 5.39 1.96 3.09
C ILE A 109 6.58 2.21 2.16
N ILE A 110 6.56 3.31 1.40
CA ILE A 110 7.64 3.66 0.46
C ILE A 110 8.95 3.89 1.22
N SER A 111 8.91 4.65 2.32
CA SER A 111 10.09 4.92 3.15
C SER A 111 10.67 3.64 3.73
N ALA A 112 9.83 2.77 4.28
CA ALA A 112 10.25 1.50 4.84
C ALA A 112 10.89 0.56 3.80
N MET A 113 10.43 0.58 2.54
CA MET A 113 10.97 -0.25 1.46
C MET A 113 12.26 0.31 0.85
N THR A 114 12.59 1.59 1.06
CA THR A 114 13.75 2.23 0.44
C THR A 114 15.07 1.61 0.89
N TYR A 115 15.26 1.45 2.19
CA TYR A 115 16.48 0.86 2.76
C TYR A 115 16.73 -0.58 2.29
N PRO A 116 15.79 -1.52 2.41
CA PRO A 116 15.93 -2.87 1.88
C PRO A 116 16.22 -2.92 0.38
N ALA A 117 15.61 -2.03 -0.41
CA ALA A 117 15.84 -1.98 -1.85
C ALA A 117 17.29 -1.57 -2.19
N VAL A 118 17.81 -0.53 -1.54
CA VAL A 118 19.20 -0.08 -1.72
C VAL A 118 20.18 -1.17 -1.29
N LEU A 119 19.92 -1.81 -0.14
CA LEU A 119 20.77 -2.87 0.39
C LEU A 119 20.79 -4.09 -0.55
N LEU A 120 19.64 -4.48 -1.11
CA LEU A 120 19.51 -5.56 -2.07
C LEU A 120 20.32 -5.30 -3.35
N VAL A 121 20.23 -4.08 -3.90
CA VAL A 121 20.99 -3.68 -5.08
C VAL A 121 22.49 -3.72 -4.81
N LEU A 122 22.94 -3.17 -3.68
CA LEU A 122 24.34 -3.17 -3.28
C LEU A 122 24.88 -4.59 -3.08
N MET A 123 24.11 -5.45 -2.42
CA MET A 123 24.43 -6.86 -2.24
C MET A 123 24.57 -7.59 -3.58
N LEU A 124 23.68 -7.34 -4.51
CA LEU A 124 23.69 -7.95 -5.83
C LEU A 124 24.94 -7.54 -6.63
N ILE A 125 25.35 -6.27 -6.52
CA ILE A 125 26.61 -5.77 -7.08
C ILE A 125 27.82 -6.51 -6.50
N VAL A 126 27.89 -6.65 -5.18
CA VAL A 126 29.00 -7.37 -4.50
C VAL A 126 29.06 -8.83 -4.94
N ILE A 127 27.93 -9.52 -5.01
CA ILE A 127 27.86 -10.92 -5.49
C ILE A 127 28.38 -11.01 -6.91
N VAL A 128 27.97 -10.12 -7.81
CA VAL A 128 28.41 -10.10 -9.20
C VAL A 128 29.93 -9.92 -9.28
N ILE A 129 30.50 -8.96 -8.52
CA ILE A 129 31.96 -8.73 -8.48
C ILE A 129 32.70 -9.97 -7.96
N LEU A 130 32.22 -10.56 -6.87
CA LEU A 130 32.87 -11.75 -6.27
C LEU A 130 32.87 -12.93 -7.24
N LEU A 131 31.76 -13.20 -7.89
CA LEU A 131 31.63 -14.33 -8.80
C LEU A 131 32.34 -14.10 -10.15
N SER A 132 32.38 -12.86 -10.65
CA SER A 132 32.94 -12.54 -11.96
C SER A 132 34.44 -12.24 -11.97
N GLN A 133 34.95 -11.69 -10.86
CA GLN A 133 36.35 -11.27 -10.80
C GLN A 133 37.18 -12.08 -9.81
N VAL A 134 36.66 -12.31 -8.63
CA VAL A 134 37.43 -12.97 -7.56
C VAL A 134 37.57 -14.48 -7.81
N LEU A 135 36.45 -15.12 -8.15
CA LEU A 135 36.46 -16.58 -8.36
C LEU A 135 37.34 -17.06 -9.55
N PRO A 136 37.34 -16.38 -10.73
CA PRO A 136 38.26 -16.75 -11.83
C PRO A 136 39.75 -16.61 -11.47
N VAL A 137 40.13 -15.54 -10.77
CA VAL A 137 41.53 -15.33 -10.33
C VAL A 137 42.01 -16.52 -9.47
N PHE A 138 41.18 -16.98 -8.58
CA PHE A 138 41.54 -18.19 -7.78
C PHE A 138 41.62 -19.45 -8.64
N ASN A 139 40.74 -19.60 -9.65
CA ASN A 139 40.82 -20.73 -10.58
C ASN A 139 42.16 -20.74 -11.35
N ASP A 140 42.61 -19.58 -11.84
CA ASP A 140 43.86 -19.45 -12.58
C ASP A 140 45.09 -19.76 -11.70
N ILE A 141 45.07 -19.32 -10.43
CA ILE A 141 46.09 -19.65 -9.43
C ILE A 141 46.17 -21.19 -9.21
N TYR A 142 45.01 -21.86 -9.06
CA TYR A 142 44.96 -23.30 -8.88
C TYR A 142 45.43 -24.07 -10.13
N ALA A 143 45.03 -23.60 -11.31
CA ALA A 143 45.47 -24.20 -12.55
C ALA A 143 47.01 -24.11 -12.73
N SER A 144 47.60 -22.97 -12.30
CA SER A 144 49.07 -22.79 -12.33
C SER A 144 49.85 -23.68 -11.35
N LEU A 145 49.18 -24.10 -10.26
CA LEU A 145 49.75 -25.01 -9.24
C LEU A 145 49.52 -26.50 -9.58
N GLY A 146 49.01 -26.85 -10.78
CA GLY A 146 48.75 -28.21 -11.22
C GLY A 146 47.53 -28.89 -10.57
N GLY A 147 46.78 -28.16 -9.83
CA GLY A 147 45.56 -28.64 -9.14
C GLY A 147 44.31 -28.41 -9.95
N ARG A 148 43.30 -29.29 -9.78
CA ARG A 148 41.93 -29.02 -10.24
C ARG A 148 41.03 -28.86 -9.04
N LEU A 149 40.25 -27.79 -9.03
CA LEU A 149 39.23 -27.59 -8.01
C LEU A 149 38.20 -28.71 -8.11
N SER A 150 38.09 -29.52 -7.05
CA SER A 150 37.16 -30.66 -6.94
C SER A 150 36.15 -30.43 -5.79
N GLY A 151 35.08 -31.18 -5.77
CA GLY A 151 34.06 -31.09 -4.74
C GLY A 151 33.23 -29.81 -4.82
N VAL A 152 32.94 -29.15 -3.68
CA VAL A 152 32.12 -27.94 -3.58
C VAL A 152 32.73 -26.77 -4.35
N ALA A 153 34.07 -26.64 -4.35
CA ALA A 153 34.80 -25.63 -5.11
C ALA A 153 34.65 -25.79 -6.63
N GLY A 154 34.69 -27.04 -7.12
CA GLY A 154 34.42 -27.36 -8.54
C GLY A 154 32.97 -27.05 -8.94
N GLY A 155 32.00 -27.30 -8.06
CA GLY A 155 30.60 -26.93 -8.26
C GLY A 155 30.41 -25.42 -8.32
N LEU A 156 31.08 -24.66 -7.47
CA LEU A 156 31.06 -23.18 -7.50
C LEU A 156 31.76 -22.60 -8.72
N LEU A 157 32.82 -23.24 -9.21
CA LEU A 157 33.47 -22.88 -10.48
C LEU A 157 32.54 -23.10 -11.67
N LEU A 158 31.82 -24.23 -11.71
CA LEU A 158 30.79 -24.45 -12.74
C LEU A 158 29.68 -23.41 -12.68
N LEU A 159 29.24 -23.05 -11.46
CA LEU A 159 28.30 -21.95 -11.26
C LEU A 159 28.92 -20.62 -11.73
N GLY A 160 30.16 -20.31 -11.41
CA GLY A 160 30.88 -19.15 -11.88
C GLY A 160 30.98 -19.07 -13.40
N GLN A 161 31.34 -20.18 -14.07
CA GLN A 161 31.42 -20.27 -15.54
C GLN A 161 30.02 -20.16 -16.20
N ILE A 162 28.99 -20.72 -15.58
CA ILE A 162 27.60 -20.50 -16.02
C ILE A 162 27.20 -19.04 -15.82
N LEU A 163 27.60 -18.42 -14.71
CA LEU A 163 27.36 -17.01 -14.44
C LEU A 163 28.10 -16.09 -15.41
N ASP A 164 29.37 -16.39 -15.77
CA ASP A 164 30.12 -15.66 -16.79
C ASP A 164 29.42 -15.70 -18.14
N ARG A 165 28.90 -16.86 -18.51
CA ARG A 165 28.09 -17.01 -19.73
C ARG A 165 26.73 -16.30 -19.62
N CYS A 166 26.20 -16.18 -18.40
CA CYS A 166 24.97 -15.48 -18.08
C CYS A 166 25.18 -14.03 -17.62
N MET A 167 26.41 -13.48 -17.67
CA MET A 167 26.73 -12.09 -17.32
C MET A 167 25.73 -11.09 -17.94
N PRO A 168 25.43 -11.15 -19.26
CA PRO A 168 24.45 -10.25 -19.85
C PRO A 168 23.04 -10.44 -19.24
N VAL A 169 22.69 -11.67 -18.82
CA VAL A 169 21.42 -11.96 -18.16
C VAL A 169 21.41 -11.41 -16.72
N LEU A 170 22.53 -11.51 -16.01
CA LEU A 170 22.66 -10.94 -14.66
C LEU A 170 22.61 -9.41 -14.67
N PHE A 171 23.34 -8.77 -15.61
CA PHE A 171 23.24 -7.33 -15.83
C PHE A 171 21.83 -6.95 -16.29
N GLY A 172 21.18 -7.79 -17.09
CA GLY A 172 19.78 -7.63 -17.47
C GLY A 172 18.85 -7.68 -16.27
N ILE A 173 19.00 -8.66 -15.38
CA ILE A 173 18.22 -8.77 -14.14
C ILE A 173 18.48 -7.58 -13.23
N LEU A 174 19.74 -7.16 -13.06
CA LEU A 174 20.08 -6.00 -12.25
C LEU A 174 19.48 -4.71 -12.83
N ALA A 175 19.57 -4.53 -14.14
CA ALA A 175 18.98 -3.40 -14.83
C ALA A 175 17.44 -3.42 -14.74
N ILE A 176 16.81 -4.59 -14.91
CA ILE A 176 15.36 -4.77 -14.77
C ILE A 176 14.92 -4.48 -13.32
N THR A 177 15.68 -4.96 -12.33
CA THR A 177 15.39 -4.71 -10.91
C THR A 177 15.53 -3.22 -10.58
N ALA A 178 16.61 -2.59 -11.03
CA ALA A 178 16.82 -1.15 -10.86
C ALA A 178 15.76 -0.32 -11.59
N LEU A 179 15.40 -0.68 -12.84
CA LEU A 179 14.33 -0.06 -13.61
C LEU A 179 12.95 -0.27 -12.95
N PHE A 180 12.70 -1.45 -12.40
CA PHE A 180 11.47 -1.74 -11.66
C PHE A 180 11.34 -0.86 -10.41
N PHE A 181 12.40 -0.74 -9.61
CA PHE A 181 12.42 0.15 -8.45
C PHE A 181 12.34 1.63 -8.86
N ALA A 182 13.09 2.04 -9.89
CA ALA A 182 13.01 3.40 -10.42
C ALA A 182 11.60 3.70 -10.96
N GLY A 183 10.99 2.79 -11.72
CA GLY A 183 9.62 2.92 -12.23
C GLY A 183 8.58 2.97 -11.10
N PHE A 184 8.76 2.18 -10.06
CA PHE A 184 7.92 2.19 -8.88
C PHE A 184 8.03 3.51 -8.09
N TYR A 185 9.23 4.10 -8.05
CA TYR A 185 9.49 5.38 -7.38
C TYR A 185 9.02 6.60 -8.21
N LEU A 186 9.29 6.61 -9.52
CA LEU A 186 9.04 7.78 -10.36
C LEU A 186 7.64 7.80 -11.00
N HIS A 187 7.01 6.63 -11.25
CA HIS A 187 5.75 6.56 -12.01
C HIS A 187 4.59 6.07 -11.16
N ARG A 188 3.69 6.98 -10.77
CA ARG A 188 2.43 6.67 -10.05
C ARG A 188 1.55 5.66 -10.81
N GLY A 189 1.49 5.75 -12.14
CA GLY A 189 0.73 4.81 -12.98
C GLY A 189 1.26 3.38 -12.94
N PHE A 190 2.58 3.21 -12.94
CA PHE A 190 3.23 1.89 -12.84
C PHE A 190 2.94 1.25 -11.47
N ARG A 191 3.00 2.04 -10.40
CA ARG A 191 2.64 1.60 -9.04
C ARG A 191 1.19 1.12 -8.98
N LYS A 192 0.23 1.86 -9.57
CA LYS A 192 -1.18 1.44 -9.64
C LYS A 192 -1.38 0.13 -10.40
N THR A 193 -0.65 -0.09 -11.49
CA THR A 193 -0.74 -1.32 -12.28
C THR A 193 -0.20 -2.53 -11.53
N VAL A 194 0.97 -2.39 -10.90
CA VAL A 194 1.61 -3.47 -10.12
C VAL A 194 0.79 -3.82 -8.88
N THR A 195 0.35 -2.81 -8.13
CA THR A 195 -0.50 -3.04 -6.95
C THR A 195 -1.86 -3.61 -7.34
N GLY A 196 -2.45 -3.17 -8.46
CA GLY A 196 -3.72 -3.70 -8.96
C GLY A 196 -3.65 -5.14 -9.45
N PHE A 197 -2.55 -5.56 -10.08
CA PHE A 197 -2.33 -6.95 -10.47
C PHE A 197 -2.15 -7.86 -9.24
N TRP A 198 -1.40 -7.37 -8.23
CA TRP A 198 -1.17 -8.14 -7.00
C TRP A 198 -2.43 -8.19 -6.13
N SER A 199 -3.19 -7.09 -6.03
CA SER A 199 -4.45 -7.05 -5.26
C SER A 199 -5.49 -8.03 -5.81
N ARG A 200 -5.55 -8.25 -7.11
CA ARG A 200 -6.48 -9.22 -7.71
C ARG A 200 -6.18 -10.67 -7.32
N ARG A 201 -4.91 -11.03 -7.11
CA ARG A 201 -4.50 -12.43 -6.87
C ARG A 201 -4.23 -12.74 -5.40
N TRP A 202 -3.76 -11.77 -4.63
CA TRP A 202 -3.31 -11.91 -3.24
C TRP A 202 -3.87 -10.82 -2.32
N GLY A 203 -4.73 -9.97 -2.84
CA GLY A 203 -5.18 -8.72 -2.21
C GLY A 203 -6.05 -8.89 -0.97
N ASP A 204 -6.36 -10.12 -0.54
CA ASP A 204 -7.13 -10.38 0.66
C ASP A 204 -6.50 -11.47 1.54
N ARG A 205 -5.15 -11.52 1.59
CA ARG A 205 -4.39 -12.47 2.42
C ARG A 205 -3.31 -11.75 3.22
N GLY A 206 -3.06 -12.23 4.44
CA GLY A 206 -1.98 -11.72 5.30
C GLY A 206 -2.09 -10.21 5.54
N ILE A 207 -1.07 -9.45 5.18
CA ILE A 207 -0.99 -8.00 5.40
C ILE A 207 -2.05 -7.24 4.60
N ALA A 208 -2.29 -7.65 3.35
CA ALA A 208 -3.31 -7.01 2.51
C ALA A 208 -4.71 -7.12 3.13
N ARG A 209 -5.03 -8.24 3.79
CA ARG A 209 -6.29 -8.42 4.52
C ARG A 209 -6.40 -7.47 5.71
N LYS A 210 -5.33 -7.31 6.50
CA LYS A 210 -5.29 -6.36 7.61
C LYS A 210 -5.51 -4.93 7.13
N LEU A 211 -4.88 -4.56 6.02
CA LEU A 211 -5.03 -3.25 5.40
C LEU A 211 -6.46 -3.00 4.91
N ASN A 212 -7.07 -3.99 4.25
CA ASN A 212 -8.46 -3.91 3.80
C ASN A 212 -9.43 -3.77 4.98
N ASN A 213 -9.20 -4.54 6.04
CA ASN A 213 -10.01 -4.47 7.26
C ASN A 213 -9.86 -3.12 7.97
N ALA A 214 -8.64 -2.55 8.01
CA ALA A 214 -8.42 -1.20 8.55
C ALA A 214 -9.16 -0.13 7.74
N ARG A 215 -9.11 -0.20 6.41
CA ARG A 215 -9.88 0.71 5.53
C ARG A 215 -11.39 0.58 5.72
N PHE A 216 -11.86 -0.66 5.84
CA PHE A 216 -13.27 -0.95 6.09
C PHE A 216 -13.73 -0.38 7.44
N SER A 217 -12.99 -0.64 8.52
CA SER A 217 -13.34 -0.15 9.84
C SER A 217 -13.29 1.37 9.95
N GLN A 218 -12.36 2.04 9.24
CA GLN A 218 -12.31 3.49 9.16
C GLN A 218 -13.55 4.07 8.46
N ALA A 219 -13.95 3.48 7.32
CA ALA A 219 -15.16 3.90 6.64
C ALA A 219 -16.42 3.67 7.47
N LEU A 220 -16.48 2.54 8.19
CA LEU A 220 -17.59 2.21 9.08
C LEU A 220 -17.66 3.21 10.26
N ALA A 221 -16.51 3.58 10.85
CA ALA A 221 -16.44 4.58 11.91
C ALA A 221 -16.96 5.95 11.44
N MET A 222 -16.57 6.36 10.22
CA MET A 222 -17.08 7.60 9.61
C MET A 222 -18.58 7.55 9.37
N GLY A 223 -19.11 6.41 8.90
CA GLY A 223 -20.55 6.21 8.74
C GLY A 223 -21.30 6.38 10.06
N PHE A 224 -20.81 5.76 11.13
CA PHE A 224 -21.41 5.88 12.47
C PHE A 224 -21.32 7.31 13.02
N GLY A 225 -20.16 7.95 12.92
CA GLY A 225 -19.96 9.35 13.34
C GLY A 225 -20.88 10.34 12.59
N SER A 226 -21.18 10.04 11.32
CA SER A 226 -22.13 10.83 10.50
C SER A 226 -23.61 10.49 10.80
N GLY A 227 -23.89 9.52 11.66
CA GLY A 227 -25.27 9.12 12.01
C GLY A 227 -25.99 8.31 10.94
N MET A 228 -25.21 7.64 10.06
CA MET A 228 -25.75 6.76 9.01
C MET A 228 -26.38 5.50 9.60
N GLN A 229 -27.32 4.91 8.86
CA GLN A 229 -27.81 3.56 9.17
C GLN A 229 -26.70 2.53 8.97
N LEU A 230 -26.80 1.41 9.72
CA LEU A 230 -25.76 0.37 9.72
C LEU A 230 -25.51 -0.23 8.35
N GLU A 231 -26.58 -0.51 7.61
CA GLU A 231 -26.52 -1.08 6.25
C GLU A 231 -25.88 -0.12 5.25
N GLU A 232 -26.21 1.16 5.34
CA GLU A 232 -25.63 2.21 4.51
C GLU A 232 -24.14 2.41 4.81
N SER A 233 -23.76 2.35 6.08
CA SER A 233 -22.35 2.43 6.51
C SER A 233 -21.51 1.28 5.95
N VAL A 234 -22.05 0.04 5.94
CA VAL A 234 -21.40 -1.13 5.34
C VAL A 234 -21.33 -1.00 3.83
N GLU A 235 -22.36 -0.50 3.17
CA GLU A 235 -22.36 -0.26 1.73
C GLU A 235 -21.30 0.79 1.36
N LEU A 236 -21.24 1.92 2.07
CA LEU A 236 -20.22 2.94 1.89
C LEU A 236 -18.81 2.37 2.07
N ALA A 237 -18.60 1.58 3.13
CA ALA A 237 -17.30 0.96 3.39
C ALA A 237 -16.88 -0.02 2.27
N SER A 238 -17.85 -0.68 1.61
CA SER A 238 -17.57 -1.56 0.48
C SER A 238 -16.97 -0.83 -0.72
N LEU A 239 -17.30 0.46 -0.91
CA LEU A 239 -16.75 1.28 -2.00
C LEU A 239 -15.22 1.45 -1.91
N LEU A 240 -14.65 1.42 -0.70
CA LEU A 240 -13.19 1.47 -0.49
C LEU A 240 -12.48 0.16 -0.84
N LEU A 241 -13.21 -0.94 -0.97
CA LEU A 241 -12.66 -2.28 -1.17
C LEU A 241 -12.86 -2.80 -2.60
N GLN A 242 -13.32 -1.96 -3.53
CA GLN A 242 -13.57 -2.33 -4.94
C GLN A 242 -12.32 -2.85 -5.64
N ASP A 243 -11.13 -2.39 -5.24
CA ASP A 243 -9.84 -2.85 -5.77
C ASP A 243 -9.44 -4.27 -5.31
N SER A 244 -10.14 -4.82 -4.30
CA SER A 244 -9.88 -6.15 -3.71
C SER A 244 -11.11 -7.06 -3.80
N PRO A 245 -11.23 -7.91 -4.84
CA PRO A 245 -12.41 -8.77 -5.03
C PRO A 245 -12.69 -9.73 -3.87
N GLY A 246 -11.64 -10.10 -3.10
CA GLY A 246 -11.79 -10.94 -1.90
C GLY A 246 -12.45 -10.18 -0.76
N ALA A 247 -11.98 -8.97 -0.49
CA ALA A 247 -12.54 -8.11 0.55
C ALA A 247 -13.97 -7.65 0.21
N LEU A 248 -14.21 -7.30 -1.07
CA LEU A 248 -15.54 -6.93 -1.54
C LEU A 248 -16.55 -8.03 -1.28
N ARG A 249 -16.23 -9.29 -1.63
CA ARG A 249 -17.11 -10.43 -1.36
C ARG A 249 -17.44 -10.62 0.11
N ARG A 250 -16.48 -10.35 1.03
CA ARG A 250 -16.74 -10.41 2.47
C ARG A 250 -17.69 -9.31 2.93
N CYS A 251 -17.56 -8.11 2.37
CA CYS A 251 -18.49 -7.00 2.63
C CYS A 251 -19.90 -7.31 2.10
N GLU A 252 -20.00 -7.85 0.91
CA GLU A 252 -21.28 -8.24 0.32
C GLU A 252 -21.98 -9.32 1.16
N ALA A 253 -21.24 -10.36 1.60
CA ALA A 253 -21.76 -11.39 2.49
C ALA A 253 -22.20 -10.82 3.85
N CYS A 254 -21.43 -9.88 4.41
CA CYS A 254 -21.83 -9.17 5.64
C CYS A 254 -23.13 -8.38 5.42
N ARG A 255 -23.26 -7.64 4.33
CA ARG A 255 -24.46 -6.87 4.00
C ARG A 255 -25.68 -7.80 3.79
N GLU A 256 -25.50 -8.92 3.15
CA GLU A 256 -26.58 -9.90 2.95
C GLU A 256 -27.09 -10.48 4.28
N GLN A 257 -26.19 -10.78 5.22
CA GLN A 257 -26.55 -11.21 6.57
C GLN A 257 -27.31 -10.13 7.34
N LEU A 258 -26.95 -8.85 7.20
CA LEU A 258 -27.67 -7.74 7.81
C LEU A 258 -29.08 -7.59 7.24
N LEU A 259 -29.24 -7.69 5.92
CA LEU A 259 -30.56 -7.63 5.27
C LEU A 259 -31.47 -8.79 5.69
N GLN A 260 -30.91 -9.92 6.09
CA GLN A 260 -31.65 -11.06 6.67
C GLN A 260 -31.99 -10.90 8.16
N GLY A 261 -31.66 -9.74 8.75
CA GLY A 261 -31.93 -9.44 10.16
C GLY A 261 -30.86 -9.95 11.13
N GLY A 262 -29.67 -10.29 10.63
CA GLY A 262 -28.53 -10.69 11.46
C GLY A 262 -27.98 -9.54 12.29
N SER A 263 -27.33 -9.88 13.42
CA SER A 263 -26.62 -8.89 14.24
C SER A 263 -25.41 -8.35 13.48
N LEU A 264 -25.18 -7.02 13.54
CA LEU A 264 -24.02 -6.38 12.91
C LEU A 264 -22.70 -7.01 13.36
N THR A 265 -22.53 -7.19 14.66
CA THR A 265 -21.27 -7.71 15.23
C THR A 265 -21.03 -9.16 14.85
N ASP A 266 -22.08 -9.96 14.70
CA ASP A 266 -21.97 -11.34 14.23
C ASP A 266 -21.65 -11.39 12.73
N ALA A 267 -22.29 -10.54 11.92
CA ALA A 267 -22.02 -10.43 10.49
C ALA A 267 -20.58 -9.95 10.23
N LEU A 268 -20.10 -8.96 10.97
CA LEU A 268 -18.72 -8.47 10.85
C LEU A 268 -17.69 -9.51 11.27
N GLY A 269 -17.96 -10.25 12.35
CA GLY A 269 -17.06 -11.29 12.86
C GLY A 269 -17.02 -12.53 11.96
N SER A 270 -18.18 -13.03 11.53
CA SER A 270 -18.27 -14.23 10.68
C SER A 270 -17.65 -14.06 9.28
N ASN A 271 -17.61 -12.81 8.78
CA ASN A 271 -16.96 -12.46 7.53
C ASN A 271 -15.52 -11.96 7.70
N ASP A 272 -14.94 -12.09 8.91
CA ASP A 272 -13.56 -11.64 9.21
C ASP A 272 -13.26 -10.17 8.84
N LEU A 273 -14.27 -9.30 8.88
CA LEU A 273 -14.10 -7.85 8.65
C LEU A 273 -13.58 -7.16 9.89
N LEU A 274 -14.00 -7.60 11.08
CA LEU A 274 -13.48 -7.19 12.36
C LEU A 274 -12.94 -8.39 13.15
N THR A 275 -12.01 -8.13 14.06
CA THR A 275 -11.52 -9.15 14.99
C THR A 275 -12.59 -9.48 16.05
N ASN A 276 -12.53 -10.67 16.65
CA ASN A 276 -13.46 -11.05 17.71
C ASN A 276 -13.43 -10.09 18.92
N ALA A 277 -12.27 -9.50 19.20
CA ALA A 277 -12.13 -8.50 20.26
C ALA A 277 -12.86 -7.19 19.88
N ALA A 278 -12.69 -6.73 18.64
CA ALA A 278 -13.37 -5.54 18.13
C ALA A 278 -14.90 -5.73 18.10
N CYS A 279 -15.38 -6.91 17.68
CA CYS A 279 -16.82 -7.23 17.70
C CYS A 279 -17.42 -7.16 19.12
N ARG A 280 -16.69 -7.65 20.13
CA ARG A 280 -17.13 -7.55 21.54
C ARG A 280 -17.16 -6.09 22.01
N LEU A 281 -16.14 -5.30 21.71
CA LEU A 281 -16.10 -3.88 22.04
C LEU A 281 -17.27 -3.13 21.40
N LEU A 282 -17.51 -3.38 20.09
CA LEU A 282 -18.62 -2.77 19.36
C LEU A 282 -19.98 -3.16 19.97
N THR A 283 -20.16 -4.43 20.37
CA THR A 283 -21.38 -4.89 21.06
C THR A 283 -21.62 -4.12 22.36
N LEU A 284 -20.57 -3.86 23.14
CA LEU A 284 -20.67 -3.08 24.36
C LEU A 284 -20.97 -1.60 24.07
N GLY A 285 -20.31 -1.01 23.07
CA GLY A 285 -20.57 0.36 22.62
C GLY A 285 -22.00 0.57 22.14
N MET A 286 -22.54 -0.35 21.36
CA MET A 286 -23.93 -0.31 20.90
C MET A 286 -24.94 -0.40 22.05
N ARG A 287 -24.66 -1.20 23.06
CA ARG A 287 -25.50 -1.29 24.30
C ARG A 287 -25.38 -0.06 25.17
N GLY A 288 -24.22 0.61 25.16
CA GLY A 288 -23.96 1.82 25.94
C GLY A 288 -24.37 3.12 25.23
N GLY A 289 -24.80 3.05 23.95
CA GLY A 289 -25.13 4.25 23.16
C GLY A 289 -23.91 5.06 22.69
N SER A 290 -22.71 4.46 22.73
CA SER A 290 -21.43 5.08 22.32
C SER A 290 -20.77 4.31 21.16
N SER A 291 -21.58 3.85 20.22
CA SER A 291 -21.13 3.02 19.09
C SER A 291 -20.15 3.76 18.16
N ASP A 292 -20.33 5.06 18.00
CA ASP A 292 -19.50 5.97 17.20
C ASP A 292 -18.06 6.06 17.74
N SER A 293 -17.90 6.46 19.00
CA SER A 293 -16.58 6.57 19.64
C SER A 293 -15.86 5.22 19.78
N VAL A 294 -16.62 4.14 20.05
CA VAL A 294 -16.04 2.80 20.09
C VAL A 294 -15.60 2.32 18.71
N MET A 295 -16.36 2.64 17.66
CA MET A 295 -15.97 2.26 16.31
C MET A 295 -14.75 3.04 15.82
N GLU A 296 -14.62 4.30 16.21
CA GLU A 296 -13.43 5.12 15.96
C GLU A 296 -12.18 4.49 16.60
N GLU A 297 -12.24 4.13 17.88
CA GLU A 297 -11.16 3.44 18.58
C GLU A 297 -10.80 2.09 17.93
N ILE A 298 -11.82 1.33 17.45
CA ILE A 298 -11.58 0.08 16.71
C ILE A 298 -10.87 0.36 15.40
N ALA A 299 -11.27 1.40 14.67
CA ALA A 299 -10.66 1.77 13.39
C ALA A 299 -9.18 2.17 13.56
N GLU A 300 -8.87 2.96 14.60
CA GLU A 300 -7.49 3.34 14.92
C GLU A 300 -6.63 2.12 15.26
N ARG A 301 -7.13 1.22 16.08
CA ARG A 301 -6.40 -0.02 16.44
C ARG A 301 -6.16 -0.90 15.23
N MET A 302 -7.14 -1.08 14.36
CA MET A 302 -6.98 -1.88 13.16
C MET A 302 -6.00 -1.23 12.17
N GLN A 303 -5.95 0.09 12.11
CA GLN A 303 -4.95 0.82 11.34
C GLN A 303 -3.54 0.60 11.91
N GLN A 304 -3.36 0.71 13.23
CA GLN A 304 -2.09 0.44 13.90
C GLN A 304 -1.63 -1.02 13.69
N ASP A 305 -2.54 -1.99 13.79
CA ASP A 305 -2.26 -3.41 13.54
C ASP A 305 -1.82 -3.67 12.08
N ALA A 306 -2.42 -2.97 11.12
CA ALA A 306 -2.04 -3.06 9.72
C ALA A 306 -0.64 -2.45 9.48
N GLN A 307 -0.37 -1.30 10.09
CA GLN A 307 0.92 -0.62 10.02
C GLN A 307 2.04 -1.46 10.63
N GLN A 308 1.84 -1.98 11.84
CA GLN A 308 2.79 -2.88 12.51
C GLN A 308 3.08 -4.13 11.67
N ALA A 309 2.06 -4.69 11.00
CA ALA A 309 2.25 -5.85 10.13
C ALA A 309 3.12 -5.53 8.90
N ILE A 310 3.01 -4.33 8.35
CA ILE A 310 3.87 -3.85 7.26
C ILE A 310 5.30 -3.68 7.76
N GLU A 311 5.49 -3.00 8.88
CA GLU A 311 6.80 -2.76 9.49
C GLU A 311 7.50 -4.08 9.84
N ALA A 312 6.78 -5.04 10.43
CA ALA A 312 7.32 -6.36 10.74
C ALA A 312 7.74 -7.15 9.50
N ALA A 313 7.00 -7.02 8.38
CA ALA A 313 7.37 -7.68 7.14
C ALA A 313 8.63 -7.07 6.53
N VAL A 314 8.75 -5.74 6.58
CA VAL A 314 9.91 -5.01 6.02
C VAL A 314 11.15 -5.24 6.87
N SER A 315 11.04 -5.18 8.20
CA SER A 315 12.17 -5.40 9.12
C SER A 315 12.77 -6.80 9.05
N GLY A 316 11.99 -7.80 8.65
CA GLY A 316 12.47 -9.17 8.45
C GLY A 316 13.38 -9.34 7.21
N VAL A 317 13.35 -8.40 6.26
CA VAL A 317 14.16 -8.48 5.03
C VAL A 317 15.65 -8.28 5.32
N GLU A 318 16.01 -7.37 6.20
CA GLU A 318 17.40 -7.05 6.54
C GLU A 318 18.16 -8.26 7.12
N PRO A 319 17.68 -8.94 8.19
CA PRO A 319 18.36 -10.14 8.71
C PRO A 319 18.46 -11.26 7.66
N ALA A 320 17.45 -11.44 6.82
CA ALA A 320 17.48 -12.44 5.77
C ALA A 320 18.57 -12.13 4.73
N LEU A 321 18.73 -10.87 4.33
CA LEU A 321 19.78 -10.44 3.41
C LEU A 321 21.18 -10.63 4.02
N ILE A 322 21.38 -10.30 5.30
CA ILE A 322 22.65 -10.50 6.01
C ILE A 322 23.01 -11.99 6.07
N LEU A 323 22.05 -12.86 6.40
CA LEU A 323 22.27 -14.30 6.43
C LEU A 323 22.67 -14.86 5.06
N VAL A 324 21.99 -14.44 3.99
CA VAL A 324 22.28 -14.86 2.62
C VAL A 324 23.68 -14.41 2.19
N THR A 325 24.04 -13.14 2.43
CA THR A 325 25.37 -12.61 2.09
C THR A 325 26.48 -13.27 2.89
N SER A 326 26.30 -13.41 4.20
CA SER A 326 27.30 -14.07 5.06
C SER A 326 27.50 -15.52 4.68
N GLY A 327 26.42 -16.24 4.39
CA GLY A 327 26.49 -17.62 3.90
C GLY A 327 27.24 -17.73 2.58
N LEU A 328 26.95 -16.84 1.62
CA LEU A 328 27.63 -16.82 0.33
C LEU A 328 29.14 -16.53 0.46
N VAL A 329 29.49 -15.49 1.24
CA VAL A 329 30.89 -15.14 1.50
C VAL A 329 31.61 -16.28 2.22
N GLY A 330 30.97 -16.93 3.19
CA GLY A 330 31.52 -18.09 3.89
C GLY A 330 31.80 -19.27 2.94
N VAL A 331 30.87 -19.56 2.02
CA VAL A 331 31.06 -20.62 1.00
C VAL A 331 32.20 -20.26 0.06
N ILE A 332 32.33 -19.01 -0.39
CA ILE A 332 33.45 -18.58 -1.24
C ILE A 332 34.78 -18.72 -0.50
N LEU A 333 34.88 -18.27 0.75
CA LEU A 333 36.10 -18.41 1.56
C LEU A 333 36.50 -19.86 1.78
N LEU A 334 35.53 -20.73 2.11
CA LEU A 334 35.79 -22.18 2.25
C LEU A 334 36.25 -22.79 0.93
N SER A 335 35.68 -22.39 -0.18
CA SER A 335 36.04 -22.88 -1.51
C SER A 335 37.46 -22.50 -1.91
N VAL A 336 37.99 -21.40 -1.38
CA VAL A 336 39.36 -20.97 -1.59
C VAL A 336 40.33 -21.64 -0.60
N MET A 337 39.95 -21.72 0.68
CA MET A 337 40.83 -22.21 1.74
C MET A 337 41.04 -23.72 1.71
N LEU A 338 39.99 -24.54 1.42
CA LEU A 338 40.10 -26.00 1.42
C LEU A 338 41.15 -26.53 0.44
N PRO A 339 41.22 -26.09 -0.82
CA PRO A 339 42.27 -26.53 -1.72
C PRO A 339 43.67 -26.02 -1.34
N LEU A 340 43.79 -24.77 -0.80
CA LEU A 340 45.08 -24.28 -0.30
C LEU A 340 45.65 -25.19 0.81
N MET A 341 44.81 -25.60 1.75
CA MET A 341 45.22 -26.54 2.79
C MET A 341 45.66 -27.90 2.22
N ASN A 342 44.97 -28.42 1.20
CA ASN A 342 45.35 -29.68 0.55
C ASN A 342 46.68 -29.58 -0.19
N ILE A 343 46.97 -28.43 -0.82
CA ILE A 343 48.26 -28.20 -1.49
C ILE A 343 49.39 -28.09 -0.44
N MET A 344 49.17 -27.35 0.64
CA MET A 344 50.17 -27.26 1.73
C MET A 344 50.45 -28.62 2.39
N SER A 345 49.44 -29.46 2.59
CA SER A 345 49.60 -30.79 3.15
C SER A 345 50.26 -31.79 2.19
N ALA A 346 50.29 -31.53 0.88
CA ALA A 346 50.95 -32.37 -0.12
C ALA A 346 52.43 -31.98 -0.36
N ILE A 347 52.86 -30.80 0.06
CA ILE A 347 54.23 -30.28 -0.08
C ILE A 347 55.05 -30.44 1.22
N GLY A 348 54.39 -30.61 2.39
CA GLY A 348 55.04 -30.94 3.67
C GLY A 348 54.97 -32.39 4.00
#